data_c58ddf4d42613ebc487e2a155c264b40
#
_entry.id   c58ddf4d42613ebc487e2a155c264b40
#
_cell.length_a   1.000
_cell.length_b   1.000
_cell.length_c   1.000
_cell.angle_alpha   90.00
_cell.angle_beta   90.00
_cell.angle_gamma   90.00
#
_symmetry.space_group_name_H-M   'P 1'
#
loop_
_entity.id
_entity.type
_entity.pdbx_description
1 polymer ?
#
loop_
_entity_poly.entity_id
_entity_poly.type
_entity_poly.pdbx_seq_one_letter_code
_entity_poly.pdbx_strand_id
1 'polypeptide(L)'
;MTRTYVITGTASGIAAATSRILKEAGNKVIGIDVKNADIEADLSTKNGRQEAAKKAIELSHGSIDAVIACAGLAHPDPQTVSVNYFGVTEFLSALLPTLSQSPSPRVAITSSMASLMPNSPELVAAMLADDEEKALAIAQGLVSAGAGAEQLIYGSTKRALSRWIRRESIKPAWAGAGIPINAVGPGIVKTPMVAGMIATPEAVRDILQMVPMPLNGFMEPEAVASLLIWLSSPDNTHTTGQTIYIDGGSDVALRGENIWDLALA
;
A
#
# COMPACT_ATOMS: atom_id res chain seq x y z
N MET A 1 -15.93 20.97 2.24
CA MET A 1 -16.24 20.62 0.82
C MET A 1 -16.18 19.13 0.67
N THR A 2 -17.10 18.53 -0.06
CA THR A 2 -17.06 17.10 -0.41
C THR A 2 -15.87 16.83 -1.32
N ARG A 3 -15.07 15.81 -1.02
CA ARG A 3 -13.92 15.37 -1.83
C ARG A 3 -14.24 14.05 -2.54
N THR A 4 -13.61 13.82 -3.68
CA THR A 4 -13.70 12.57 -4.41
C THR A 4 -12.45 11.72 -4.16
N TYR A 5 -12.64 10.55 -3.56
CA TYR A 5 -11.61 9.56 -3.28
C TYR A 5 -11.72 8.37 -4.22
N VAL A 6 -10.60 7.90 -4.75
CA VAL A 6 -10.49 6.61 -5.42
C VAL A 6 -9.73 5.66 -4.50
N ILE A 7 -10.32 4.52 -4.17
CA ILE A 7 -9.76 3.58 -3.19
C ILE A 7 -9.69 2.18 -3.80
N THR A 8 -8.53 1.53 -3.79
CA THR A 8 -8.39 0.13 -4.22
C THR A 8 -8.45 -0.84 -3.04
N GLY A 9 -9.01 -2.04 -3.24
CA GLY A 9 -9.13 -3.09 -2.21
C GLY A 9 -10.37 -2.94 -1.31
N THR A 10 -11.45 -2.29 -1.80
CA THR A 10 -12.59 -1.86 -0.97
C THR A 10 -13.54 -2.97 -0.54
N ALA A 11 -13.40 -4.20 -1.04
CA ALA A 11 -14.29 -5.31 -0.66
C ALA A 11 -14.06 -5.81 0.78
N SER A 12 -12.92 -5.49 1.42
CA SER A 12 -12.61 -5.98 2.76
C SER A 12 -11.57 -5.15 3.52
N GLY A 13 -11.38 -5.47 4.80
CA GLY A 13 -10.26 -5.02 5.64
C GLY A 13 -10.10 -3.50 5.74
N ILE A 14 -8.87 -3.04 5.64
CA ILE A 14 -8.49 -1.63 5.84
C ILE A 14 -9.21 -0.70 4.84
N ALA A 15 -9.25 -1.08 3.56
CA ALA A 15 -9.88 -0.25 2.53
C ALA A 15 -11.39 -0.16 2.70
N ALA A 16 -12.06 -1.25 3.11
CA ALA A 16 -13.49 -1.23 3.42
C ALA A 16 -13.79 -0.28 4.59
N ALA A 17 -13.00 -0.35 5.68
CA ALA A 17 -13.14 0.56 6.82
C ALA A 17 -12.89 2.02 6.40
N THR A 18 -11.84 2.28 5.61
CA THR A 18 -11.51 3.61 5.09
C THR A 18 -12.64 4.16 4.23
N SER A 19 -13.18 3.35 3.31
CA SER A 19 -14.29 3.72 2.43
C SER A 19 -15.54 4.07 3.23
N ARG A 20 -15.88 3.26 4.21
CA ARG A 20 -17.05 3.49 5.10
C ARG A 20 -16.90 4.81 5.84
N ILE A 21 -15.79 5.06 6.52
CA ILE A 21 -15.56 6.29 7.30
C ILE A 21 -15.65 7.53 6.40
N LEU A 22 -15.05 7.48 5.20
CA LEU A 22 -15.09 8.60 4.26
C LEU A 22 -16.49 8.86 3.72
N LYS A 23 -17.28 7.83 3.43
CA LYS A 23 -18.68 7.94 2.98
C LYS A 23 -19.55 8.51 4.11
N GLU A 24 -19.38 8.04 5.35
CA GLU A 24 -20.09 8.57 6.53
C GLU A 24 -19.76 10.06 6.79
N ALA A 25 -18.55 10.49 6.46
CA ALA A 25 -18.15 11.91 6.51
C ALA A 25 -18.63 12.74 5.30
N GLY A 26 -19.49 12.20 4.43
CA GLY A 26 -20.09 12.90 3.29
C GLY A 26 -19.19 13.04 2.07
N ASN A 27 -18.12 12.28 1.95
CA ASN A 27 -17.25 12.27 0.76
C ASN A 27 -17.76 11.30 -0.31
N LYS A 28 -17.44 11.60 -1.57
CA LYS A 28 -17.62 10.67 -2.68
C LYS A 28 -16.45 9.65 -2.67
N VAL A 29 -16.78 8.37 -2.65
CA VAL A 29 -15.78 7.29 -2.73
C VAL A 29 -16.11 6.41 -3.93
N ILE A 30 -15.12 6.20 -4.79
CA ILE A 30 -15.13 5.26 -5.91
C ILE A 30 -14.24 4.09 -5.50
N GLY A 31 -14.85 2.96 -5.18
CA GLY A 31 -14.17 1.75 -4.75
C GLY A 31 -13.78 0.86 -5.94
N ILE A 32 -12.58 0.28 -5.86
CA ILE A 32 -12.06 -0.66 -6.85
C ILE A 32 -11.66 -1.94 -6.13
N ASP A 33 -12.11 -3.07 -6.63
CA ASP A 33 -11.69 -4.40 -6.16
C ASP A 33 -11.94 -5.44 -7.28
N VAL A 34 -11.52 -6.67 -7.09
CA VAL A 34 -11.81 -7.78 -8.04
C VAL A 34 -13.29 -8.17 -8.02
N LYS A 35 -14.02 -7.80 -6.96
CA LYS A 35 -15.46 -8.06 -6.79
C LYS A 35 -16.07 -7.10 -5.77
N ASN A 36 -17.40 -6.95 -5.82
CA ASN A 36 -18.18 -6.19 -4.83
C ASN A 36 -17.69 -4.74 -4.66
N ALA A 37 -17.37 -4.06 -5.75
CA ALA A 37 -16.90 -2.68 -5.78
C ALA A 37 -17.60 -1.88 -6.87
N ASP A 38 -17.48 -0.54 -6.83
CA ASP A 38 -18.01 0.33 -7.89
C ASP A 38 -17.33 0.04 -9.23
N ILE A 39 -16.08 -0.35 -9.20
CA ILE A 39 -15.28 -0.81 -10.34
C ILE A 39 -14.73 -2.19 -10.03
N GLU A 40 -15.18 -3.21 -10.74
CA GLU A 40 -14.58 -4.53 -10.67
C GLU A 40 -13.43 -4.61 -11.67
N ALA A 41 -12.20 -4.83 -11.17
CA ALA A 41 -10.98 -4.89 -11.98
C ALA A 41 -9.89 -5.73 -11.30
N ASP A 42 -9.15 -6.48 -12.11
CA ASP A 42 -7.98 -7.25 -11.68
C ASP A 42 -6.70 -6.43 -11.89
N LEU A 43 -6.17 -5.87 -10.81
CA LEU A 43 -4.94 -5.06 -10.83
C LEU A 43 -3.67 -5.90 -11.03
N SER A 44 -3.76 -7.22 -11.05
CA SER A 44 -2.61 -8.08 -11.40
C SER A 44 -2.24 -7.99 -12.87
N THR A 45 -3.16 -7.51 -13.72
CA THR A 45 -2.95 -7.40 -15.16
C THR A 45 -2.80 -5.95 -15.60
N LYS A 46 -1.94 -5.71 -16.60
CA LYS A 46 -1.74 -4.38 -17.18
C LYS A 46 -3.04 -3.78 -17.73
N ASN A 47 -3.83 -4.60 -18.41
CA ASN A 47 -5.15 -4.16 -18.93
C ASN A 47 -6.10 -3.79 -17.79
N GLY A 48 -6.16 -4.60 -16.71
CA GLY A 48 -7.01 -4.31 -15.55
C GLY A 48 -6.63 -3.01 -14.85
N ARG A 49 -5.33 -2.69 -14.72
CA ARG A 49 -4.84 -1.41 -14.17
C ARG A 49 -5.30 -0.22 -15.03
N GLN A 50 -5.17 -0.32 -16.34
CA GLN A 50 -5.57 0.73 -17.29
C GLN A 50 -7.08 0.94 -17.31
N GLU A 51 -7.87 -0.14 -17.38
CA GLU A 51 -9.33 -0.07 -17.37
C GLU A 51 -9.86 0.44 -16.02
N ALA A 52 -9.24 0.05 -14.90
CA ALA A 52 -9.60 0.58 -13.59
C ALA A 52 -9.39 2.09 -13.51
N ALA A 53 -8.24 2.59 -13.96
CA ALA A 53 -7.95 4.02 -13.99
C ALA A 53 -8.91 4.79 -14.89
N LYS A 54 -9.17 4.30 -16.10
CA LYS A 54 -10.13 4.89 -17.05
C LYS A 54 -11.52 5.01 -16.43
N LYS A 55 -12.05 3.90 -15.88
CA LYS A 55 -13.37 3.91 -15.24
C LYS A 55 -13.43 4.83 -14.01
N ALA A 56 -12.35 4.92 -13.22
CA ALA A 56 -12.28 5.85 -12.09
C ALA A 56 -12.37 7.31 -12.55
N ILE A 57 -11.70 7.67 -13.64
CA ILE A 57 -11.79 9.01 -14.26
C ILE A 57 -13.21 9.27 -14.75
N GLU A 58 -13.83 8.31 -15.42
CA GLU A 58 -15.21 8.44 -15.92
C GLU A 58 -16.21 8.63 -14.77
N LEU A 59 -16.18 7.78 -13.74
CA LEU A 59 -17.09 7.85 -12.59
C LEU A 59 -16.87 9.08 -11.72
N SER A 60 -15.65 9.60 -11.69
CA SER A 60 -15.32 10.85 -10.98
C SER A 60 -15.70 12.09 -11.79
N HIS A 61 -16.13 11.95 -13.06
CA HIS A 61 -16.30 13.04 -14.00
C HIS A 61 -15.04 13.91 -14.15
N GLY A 62 -13.87 13.28 -14.10
CA GLY A 62 -12.57 13.94 -14.20
C GLY A 62 -12.13 14.72 -12.94
N SER A 63 -12.82 14.54 -11.80
CA SER A 63 -12.49 15.22 -10.54
C SER A 63 -12.11 14.22 -9.46
N ILE A 64 -10.81 13.99 -9.29
CA ILE A 64 -10.23 13.11 -8.26
C ILE A 64 -9.39 13.95 -7.32
N ASP A 65 -9.74 13.97 -6.04
CA ASP A 65 -9.01 14.75 -5.03
C ASP A 65 -7.99 13.91 -4.26
N ALA A 66 -8.26 12.62 -4.10
CA ALA A 66 -7.32 11.74 -3.42
C ALA A 66 -7.39 10.30 -3.96
N VAL A 67 -6.24 9.63 -3.89
CA VAL A 67 -6.14 8.19 -4.19
C VAL A 67 -5.60 7.47 -2.96
N ILE A 68 -6.27 6.40 -2.55
CA ILE A 68 -5.81 5.51 -1.49
C ILE A 68 -5.58 4.12 -2.09
N ALA A 69 -4.33 3.78 -2.35
CA ALA A 69 -3.95 2.48 -2.90
C ALA A 69 -3.76 1.47 -1.76
N CYS A 70 -4.77 0.62 -1.55
CA CYS A 70 -4.82 -0.32 -0.43
C CYS A 70 -4.98 -1.79 -0.87
N ALA A 71 -5.29 -2.06 -2.14
CA ALA A 71 -5.31 -3.42 -2.66
C ALA A 71 -3.96 -4.11 -2.49
N GLY A 72 -3.98 -5.36 -2.08
CA GLY A 72 -2.77 -6.13 -1.88
C GLY A 72 -3.03 -7.59 -1.59
N LEU A 73 -2.04 -8.43 -1.88
CA LEU A 73 -2.02 -9.86 -1.60
C LEU A 73 -0.84 -10.18 -0.66
N ALA A 74 -0.98 -11.27 0.10
CA ALA A 74 0.09 -11.79 0.96
C ALA A 74 0.44 -13.25 0.59
N HIS A 75 0.03 -13.73 -0.58
CA HIS A 75 0.39 -15.04 -1.06
C HIS A 75 1.85 -15.08 -1.50
N PRO A 76 2.57 -16.18 -1.24
CA PRO A 76 3.96 -16.34 -1.65
C PRO A 76 4.05 -16.78 -3.13
N ASP A 77 3.55 -15.95 -4.04
CA ASP A 77 3.51 -16.21 -5.47
C ASP A 77 3.76 -14.93 -6.29
N PRO A 78 4.07 -15.04 -7.61
CA PRO A 78 4.34 -13.90 -8.48
C PRO A 78 3.18 -12.91 -8.60
N GLN A 79 1.91 -13.33 -8.46
CA GLN A 79 0.76 -12.43 -8.54
C GLN A 79 0.82 -11.35 -7.46
N THR A 80 1.41 -11.66 -6.30
CA THR A 80 1.66 -10.68 -5.23
C THR A 80 2.54 -9.52 -5.72
N VAL A 81 3.51 -9.77 -6.60
CA VAL A 81 4.34 -8.72 -7.20
C VAL A 81 3.50 -7.82 -8.10
N SER A 82 2.70 -8.43 -8.99
CA SER A 82 1.85 -7.68 -9.92
C SER A 82 0.85 -6.78 -9.21
N VAL A 83 0.17 -7.28 -8.16
CA VAL A 83 -0.83 -6.49 -7.43
C VAL A 83 -0.18 -5.45 -6.53
N ASN A 84 0.79 -5.86 -5.70
CA ASN A 84 1.30 -5.01 -4.63
C ASN A 84 2.23 -3.89 -5.12
N TYR A 85 2.92 -4.09 -6.24
CA TYR A 85 3.85 -3.09 -6.76
C TYR A 85 3.33 -2.47 -8.06
N PHE A 86 3.21 -3.22 -9.13
CA PHE A 86 2.76 -2.69 -10.44
C PHE A 86 1.30 -2.25 -10.40
N GLY A 87 0.44 -2.97 -9.68
CA GLY A 87 -0.96 -2.59 -9.42
C GLY A 87 -1.11 -1.25 -8.69
N VAL A 88 -0.09 -0.81 -7.97
CA VAL A 88 -0.05 0.52 -7.34
C VAL A 88 0.61 1.54 -8.24
N THR A 89 1.83 1.27 -8.71
CA THR A 89 2.66 2.27 -9.40
C THR A 89 2.09 2.66 -10.76
N GLU A 90 1.67 1.69 -11.57
CA GLU A 90 1.06 1.97 -12.89
C GLU A 90 -0.33 2.60 -12.74
N PHE A 91 -1.14 2.12 -11.80
CA PHE A 91 -2.46 2.69 -11.54
C PHE A 91 -2.37 4.16 -11.12
N LEU A 92 -1.46 4.50 -10.21
CA LEU A 92 -1.22 5.88 -9.79
C LEU A 92 -0.70 6.74 -10.95
N SER A 93 0.21 6.20 -11.76
CA SER A 93 0.73 6.90 -12.94
C SER A 93 -0.38 7.22 -13.96
N ALA A 94 -1.33 6.31 -14.15
CA ALA A 94 -2.48 6.53 -15.04
C ALA A 94 -3.46 7.60 -14.52
N LEU A 95 -3.60 7.73 -13.19
CA LEU A 95 -4.47 8.75 -12.57
C LEU A 95 -3.80 10.11 -12.41
N LEU A 96 -2.47 10.18 -12.47
CA LEU A 96 -1.68 11.38 -12.15
C LEU A 96 -2.12 12.64 -12.92
N PRO A 97 -2.42 12.59 -14.25
CA PRO A 97 -2.87 13.77 -14.99
C PRO A 97 -4.21 14.32 -14.48
N THR A 98 -5.13 13.46 -14.05
CA THR A 98 -6.43 13.87 -13.51
C THR A 98 -6.29 14.37 -12.07
N LEU A 99 -5.50 13.67 -11.26
CA LEU A 99 -5.25 14.02 -9.87
C LEU A 99 -4.56 15.39 -9.74
N SER A 100 -3.63 15.72 -10.63
CA SER A 100 -2.92 17.00 -10.64
C SER A 100 -3.81 18.23 -10.92
N GLN A 101 -5.04 18.00 -11.37
CA GLN A 101 -6.02 19.09 -11.57
C GLN A 101 -6.79 19.44 -10.30
N SER A 102 -6.72 18.61 -9.26
CA SER A 102 -7.34 18.93 -7.97
C SER A 102 -6.64 20.12 -7.30
N PRO A 103 -7.38 21.00 -6.63
CA PRO A 103 -6.79 22.09 -5.85
C PRO A 103 -6.02 21.60 -4.62
N SER A 104 -6.23 20.37 -4.20
CA SER A 104 -5.56 19.78 -3.03
C SER A 104 -5.38 18.26 -3.21
N PRO A 105 -4.56 17.83 -4.19
CA PRO A 105 -4.39 16.42 -4.52
C PRO A 105 -3.59 15.68 -3.44
N ARG A 106 -3.94 14.42 -3.13
CA ARG A 106 -3.26 13.60 -2.12
C ARG A 106 -3.19 12.14 -2.53
N VAL A 107 -2.10 11.47 -2.15
CA VAL A 107 -1.96 10.02 -2.32
C VAL A 107 -1.51 9.38 -1.01
N ALA A 108 -2.26 8.36 -0.58
CA ALA A 108 -1.88 7.49 0.52
C ALA A 108 -1.83 6.03 0.03
N ILE A 109 -0.85 5.27 0.49
CA ILE A 109 -0.59 3.90 0.05
C ILE A 109 -0.49 2.98 1.26
N THR A 110 -1.01 1.76 1.16
CA THR A 110 -0.81 0.75 2.19
C THR A 110 0.42 -0.09 1.88
N SER A 111 1.52 0.20 2.58
CA SER A 111 2.71 -0.65 2.64
C SER A 111 2.52 -1.74 3.72
N SER A 112 3.54 -2.03 4.51
CA SER A 112 3.51 -2.94 5.66
C SER A 112 4.80 -2.78 6.48
N MET A 113 4.79 -3.15 7.75
CA MET A 113 6.00 -3.36 8.53
C MET A 113 6.90 -4.45 7.90
N ALA A 114 6.33 -5.35 7.10
CA ALA A 114 7.11 -6.33 6.32
C ALA A 114 8.12 -5.69 5.34
N SER A 115 7.98 -4.40 5.03
CA SER A 115 9.02 -3.64 4.31
C SER A 115 10.37 -3.59 5.05
N LEU A 116 10.40 -3.86 6.36
CA LEU A 116 11.60 -3.93 7.21
C LEU A 116 12.18 -5.34 7.31
N MET A 117 11.39 -6.35 6.97
CA MET A 117 11.73 -7.76 7.08
C MET A 117 12.68 -8.23 5.97
N PRO A 118 13.25 -9.45 6.05
CA PRO A 118 14.04 -10.04 4.99
C PRO A 118 13.33 -9.97 3.63
N ASN A 119 14.11 -9.71 2.58
CA ASN A 119 13.60 -9.55 1.21
C ASN A 119 14.65 -10.02 0.19
N SER A 120 14.26 -10.19 -1.07
CA SER A 120 15.15 -10.43 -2.19
C SER A 120 15.60 -9.10 -2.80
N PRO A 121 16.87 -8.71 -2.68
CA PRO A 121 17.39 -7.47 -3.28
C PRO A 121 17.22 -7.43 -4.79
N GLU A 122 17.33 -8.57 -5.46
CA GLU A 122 17.18 -8.71 -6.92
C GLU A 122 15.74 -8.44 -7.35
N LEU A 123 14.76 -8.99 -6.61
CA LEU A 123 13.34 -8.75 -6.86
C LEU A 123 12.99 -7.27 -6.62
N VAL A 124 13.50 -6.68 -5.54
CA VAL A 124 13.34 -5.25 -5.26
C VAL A 124 13.93 -4.39 -6.38
N ALA A 125 15.13 -4.75 -6.88
CA ALA A 125 15.78 -4.00 -7.95
C ALA A 125 15.00 -4.08 -9.27
N ALA A 126 14.48 -5.25 -9.64
CA ALA A 126 13.67 -5.43 -10.86
C ALA A 126 12.37 -4.58 -10.80
N MET A 127 11.67 -4.60 -9.68
CA MET A 127 10.49 -3.74 -9.47
C MET A 127 10.84 -2.25 -9.58
N LEU A 128 11.91 -1.81 -8.93
CA LEU A 128 12.35 -0.40 -8.98
C LEU A 128 12.86 0.04 -10.37
N ALA A 129 13.24 -0.92 -11.22
CA ALA A 129 13.57 -0.68 -12.62
C ALA A 129 12.35 -0.67 -13.55
N ASP A 130 11.15 -0.86 -12.99
CA ASP A 130 9.87 -0.96 -13.72
C ASP A 130 9.83 -2.12 -14.74
N ASP A 131 10.57 -3.20 -14.43
CA ASP A 131 10.70 -4.42 -15.27
C ASP A 131 9.82 -5.54 -14.68
N GLU A 132 8.53 -5.52 -15.03
CA GLU A 132 7.55 -6.47 -14.51
C GLU A 132 7.89 -7.91 -14.92
N GLU A 133 8.31 -8.13 -16.18
CA GLU A 133 8.63 -9.46 -16.69
C GLU A 133 9.77 -10.09 -15.87
N LYS A 134 10.85 -9.35 -15.66
CA LYS A 134 11.98 -9.79 -14.84
C LYS A 134 11.59 -9.99 -13.38
N ALA A 135 10.79 -9.10 -12.81
CA ALA A 135 10.32 -9.23 -11.42
C ALA A 135 9.50 -10.50 -11.23
N LEU A 136 8.59 -10.81 -12.17
CA LEU A 136 7.80 -12.05 -12.14
C LEU A 136 8.66 -13.30 -12.31
N ALA A 137 9.65 -13.27 -13.20
CA ALA A 137 10.59 -14.39 -13.38
C ALA A 137 11.40 -14.66 -12.10
N ILE A 138 11.89 -13.61 -11.42
CA ILE A 138 12.60 -13.75 -10.13
C ILE A 138 11.65 -14.31 -9.05
N ALA A 139 10.42 -13.79 -8.95
CA ALA A 139 9.46 -14.29 -8.00
C ALA A 139 9.12 -15.77 -8.23
N GLN A 140 8.93 -16.17 -9.49
CA GLN A 140 8.74 -17.58 -9.86
C GLN A 140 9.96 -18.44 -9.49
N GLY A 141 11.16 -17.92 -9.66
CA GLY A 141 12.40 -18.56 -9.21
C GLY A 141 12.42 -18.81 -7.70
N LEU A 142 11.99 -17.83 -6.91
CA LEU A 142 11.87 -17.97 -5.44
C LEU A 142 10.86 -19.05 -5.05
N VAL A 143 9.70 -19.09 -5.73
CA VAL A 143 8.72 -20.17 -5.53
C VAL A 143 9.29 -21.53 -5.87
N SER A 144 9.98 -21.64 -6.99
CA SER A 144 10.58 -22.91 -7.45
C SER A 144 11.73 -23.40 -6.55
N ALA A 145 12.44 -22.47 -5.91
CA ALA A 145 13.51 -22.80 -4.97
C ALA A 145 12.96 -23.43 -3.68
N GLY A 146 11.73 -23.08 -3.27
CA GLY A 146 11.12 -23.59 -2.04
C GLY A 146 11.90 -23.20 -0.78
N ALA A 147 11.83 -24.04 0.24
CA ALA A 147 12.58 -23.88 1.51
C ALA A 147 12.38 -22.52 2.21
N GLY A 148 11.25 -21.86 1.98
CA GLY A 148 10.91 -20.56 2.56
C GLY A 148 11.36 -19.35 1.74
N ALA A 149 12.06 -19.55 0.61
CA ALA A 149 12.49 -18.44 -0.25
C ALA A 149 11.31 -17.66 -0.82
N GLU A 150 10.18 -18.31 -1.09
CA GLU A 150 8.93 -17.69 -1.53
C GLU A 150 8.36 -16.69 -0.52
N GLN A 151 8.68 -16.83 0.76
CA GLN A 151 8.24 -15.88 1.81
C GLN A 151 8.90 -14.51 1.66
N LEU A 152 9.99 -14.39 0.92
CA LEU A 152 10.65 -13.12 0.63
C LEU A 152 9.84 -12.23 -0.32
N ILE A 153 8.89 -12.79 -1.09
CA ILE A 153 8.15 -12.08 -2.14
C ILE A 153 7.36 -10.91 -1.53
N TYR A 154 6.54 -11.17 -0.51
CA TYR A 154 5.71 -10.12 0.10
C TYR A 154 6.55 -8.97 0.68
N GLY A 155 7.57 -9.29 1.49
CA GLY A 155 8.48 -8.28 2.06
C GLY A 155 9.19 -7.46 0.98
N SER A 156 9.59 -8.11 -0.13
CA SER A 156 10.20 -7.44 -1.28
C SER A 156 9.27 -6.43 -1.93
N THR A 157 7.98 -6.78 -2.13
CA THR A 157 7.01 -5.85 -2.72
C THR A 157 6.81 -4.61 -1.85
N LYS A 158 6.69 -4.79 -0.53
CA LYS A 158 6.49 -3.69 0.42
C LYS A 158 7.75 -2.83 0.58
N ARG A 159 8.94 -3.44 0.53
CA ARG A 159 10.23 -2.72 0.50
C ARG A 159 10.37 -1.89 -0.78
N ALA A 160 10.09 -2.48 -1.93
CA ALA A 160 10.16 -1.79 -3.21
C ALA A 160 9.20 -0.60 -3.26
N LEU A 161 7.97 -0.79 -2.80
CA LEU A 161 6.95 0.26 -2.75
C LEU A 161 7.38 1.43 -1.84
N SER A 162 7.89 1.16 -0.64
CA SER A 162 8.39 2.19 0.27
C SER A 162 9.59 2.96 -0.32
N ARG A 163 10.49 2.27 -1.05
CA ARG A 163 11.60 2.91 -1.77
C ARG A 163 11.14 3.71 -2.97
N TRP A 164 10.16 3.22 -3.72
CA TRP A 164 9.57 3.93 -4.85
C TRP A 164 8.95 5.25 -4.40
N ILE A 165 8.16 5.25 -3.32
CA ILE A 165 7.56 6.45 -2.74
C ILE A 165 8.62 7.49 -2.40
N ARG A 166 9.71 7.11 -1.74
CA ARG A 166 10.81 8.04 -1.42
C ARG A 166 11.44 8.65 -2.66
N ARG A 167 11.63 7.84 -3.71
CA ARG A 167 12.23 8.27 -4.97
C ARG A 167 11.31 9.19 -5.76
N GLU A 168 10.03 8.86 -5.82
CA GLU A 168 9.06 9.59 -6.64
C GLU A 168 8.57 10.88 -5.98
N SER A 169 8.41 10.89 -4.67
CA SER A 169 7.76 11.97 -3.93
C SER A 169 8.35 13.35 -4.16
N ILE A 170 9.65 13.46 -4.44
CA ILE A 170 10.36 14.73 -4.64
C ILE A 170 10.43 15.17 -6.11
N LYS A 171 9.92 14.34 -7.03
CA LYS A 171 9.95 14.65 -8.47
C LYS A 171 8.95 15.76 -8.85
N PRO A 172 9.19 16.47 -9.96
CA PRO A 172 8.27 17.50 -10.46
C PRO A 172 6.83 17.00 -10.67
N ALA A 173 6.66 15.74 -11.07
CA ALA A 173 5.36 15.15 -11.27
C ALA A 173 4.53 14.97 -9.98
N TRP A 174 5.18 14.93 -8.82
CA TRP A 174 4.56 14.78 -7.50
C TRP A 174 4.69 16.06 -6.68
N ALA A 175 5.82 16.30 -6.03
CA ALA A 175 6.02 17.50 -5.21
C ALA A 175 5.87 18.79 -6.02
N GLY A 176 6.40 18.83 -7.25
CA GLY A 176 6.26 19.97 -8.14
C GLY A 176 4.81 20.27 -8.55
N ALA A 177 3.95 19.24 -8.58
CA ALA A 177 2.51 19.36 -8.82
C ALA A 177 1.68 19.52 -7.52
N GLY A 178 2.32 19.69 -6.36
CA GLY A 178 1.65 19.84 -5.08
C GLY A 178 0.97 18.55 -4.56
N ILE A 179 1.44 17.38 -5.00
CA ILE A 179 0.87 16.07 -4.64
C ILE A 179 1.77 15.37 -3.60
N PRO A 180 1.47 15.43 -2.31
CA PRO A 180 2.11 14.58 -1.33
C PRO A 180 1.76 13.12 -1.56
N ILE A 181 2.77 12.25 -1.53
CA ILE A 181 2.61 10.80 -1.63
C ILE A 181 3.31 10.12 -0.46
N ASN A 182 2.56 9.35 0.30
CA ASN A 182 3.05 8.66 1.49
C ASN A 182 2.49 7.25 1.59
N ALA A 183 3.13 6.43 2.41
CA ALA A 183 2.60 5.14 2.79
C ALA A 183 2.37 5.02 4.29
N VAL A 184 1.45 4.14 4.65
CA VAL A 184 1.29 3.59 5.98
C VAL A 184 1.89 2.19 5.99
N GLY A 185 2.69 1.87 7.01
CA GLY A 185 3.27 0.54 7.24
C GLY A 185 2.61 -0.14 8.45
N PRO A 186 1.47 -0.82 8.28
CA PRO A 186 0.82 -1.48 9.40
C PRO A 186 1.61 -2.68 9.92
N GLY A 187 1.49 -2.95 11.22
CA GLY A 187 1.75 -4.25 11.82
C GLY A 187 0.63 -5.24 11.49
N ILE A 188 0.24 -6.07 12.45
CA ILE A 188 -0.84 -7.05 12.28
C ILE A 188 -2.19 -6.38 12.47
N VAL A 189 -3.03 -6.42 11.44
CA VAL A 189 -4.38 -5.84 11.41
C VAL A 189 -5.39 -6.97 11.24
N LYS A 190 -6.43 -7.02 12.08
CA LYS A 190 -7.48 -8.04 12.05
C LYS A 190 -8.34 -7.90 10.79
N THR A 191 -7.92 -8.55 9.73
CA THR A 191 -8.54 -8.56 8.41
C THR A 191 -8.66 -9.99 7.89
N PRO A 192 -9.46 -10.24 6.84
CA PRO A 192 -9.51 -11.56 6.22
C PRO A 192 -8.14 -12.08 5.77
N MET A 193 -7.22 -11.20 5.37
CA MET A 193 -5.86 -11.56 4.95
C MET A 193 -5.06 -12.30 6.03
N VAL A 194 -5.23 -11.93 7.29
CA VAL A 194 -4.47 -12.50 8.42
C VAL A 194 -5.29 -13.47 9.27
N ALA A 195 -6.57 -13.67 8.97
CA ALA A 195 -7.48 -14.47 9.80
C ALA A 195 -6.94 -15.88 10.10
N GLY A 196 -6.36 -16.55 9.11
CA GLY A 196 -5.73 -17.86 9.29
C GLY A 196 -4.46 -17.82 10.15
N MET A 197 -3.72 -16.71 10.12
CA MET A 197 -2.46 -16.54 10.85
C MET A 197 -2.67 -16.28 12.35
N ILE A 198 -3.85 -15.87 12.76
CA ILE A 198 -4.22 -15.52 14.14
C ILE A 198 -5.38 -16.38 14.66
N ALA A 199 -5.62 -17.55 14.05
CA ALA A 199 -6.78 -18.39 14.35
C ALA A 199 -6.68 -19.14 15.69
N THR A 200 -5.48 -19.35 16.21
CA THR A 200 -5.26 -20.05 17.48
C THR A 200 -4.37 -19.26 18.42
N PRO A 201 -4.45 -19.49 19.74
CA PRO A 201 -3.56 -18.85 20.72
C PRO A 201 -2.08 -19.12 20.45
N GLU A 202 -1.73 -20.28 19.93
CA GLU A 202 -0.38 -20.67 19.53
C GLU A 202 0.10 -19.80 18.37
N ALA A 203 -0.67 -19.71 17.30
CA ALA A 203 -0.38 -18.89 16.12
C ALA A 203 -0.24 -17.39 16.51
N VAL A 204 -1.07 -16.91 17.43
CA VAL A 204 -0.97 -15.55 17.98
C VAL A 204 0.38 -15.34 18.70
N ARG A 205 0.83 -16.30 19.52
CA ARG A 205 2.12 -16.22 20.21
C ARG A 205 3.28 -16.20 19.21
N ASP A 206 3.25 -17.08 18.22
CA ASP A 206 4.31 -17.20 17.21
C ASP A 206 4.43 -15.92 16.37
N ILE A 207 3.31 -15.37 15.93
CA ILE A 207 3.33 -14.13 15.15
C ILE A 207 3.77 -12.93 15.98
N LEU A 208 3.45 -12.86 17.28
CA LEU A 208 3.91 -11.79 18.17
C LEU A 208 5.41 -11.89 18.52
N GLN A 209 6.03 -13.06 18.38
CA GLN A 209 7.50 -13.18 18.48
C GLN A 209 8.16 -12.61 17.21
N MET A 210 7.56 -12.78 16.07
CA MET A 210 8.06 -12.30 14.76
C MET A 210 7.75 -10.81 14.55
N VAL A 211 6.57 -10.37 14.99
CA VAL A 211 6.06 -9.01 14.85
C VAL A 211 5.58 -8.53 16.22
N PRO A 212 6.51 -8.15 17.12
CA PRO A 212 6.16 -7.70 18.46
C PRO A 212 5.37 -6.39 18.39
N MET A 213 4.20 -6.35 19.02
CA MET A 213 3.33 -5.18 19.05
C MET A 213 3.01 -4.81 20.51
N PRO A 214 3.98 -4.22 21.24
CA PRO A 214 3.82 -3.95 22.68
C PRO A 214 2.71 -2.93 22.97
N LEU A 215 2.42 -2.02 22.06
CA LEU A 215 1.33 -1.06 22.22
C LEU A 215 0.04 -1.65 21.66
N ASN A 216 -0.90 -2.02 22.53
CA ASN A 216 -2.26 -2.47 22.22
C ASN A 216 -2.41 -3.76 21.39
N GLY A 217 -1.31 -4.46 21.04
CA GLY A 217 -1.38 -5.69 20.26
C GLY A 217 -1.94 -5.50 18.84
N PHE A 218 -2.69 -6.51 18.35
CA PHE A 218 -3.26 -6.47 17.00
C PHE A 218 -4.31 -5.37 16.84
N MET A 219 -4.27 -4.70 15.68
CA MET A 219 -5.10 -3.53 15.38
C MET A 219 -6.42 -3.92 14.70
N GLU A 220 -7.46 -3.14 14.95
CA GLU A 220 -8.64 -3.10 14.09
C GLU A 220 -8.33 -2.25 12.82
N PRO A 221 -8.99 -2.53 11.68
CA PRO A 221 -8.78 -1.81 10.41
C PRO A 221 -8.95 -0.28 10.53
N GLU A 222 -9.82 0.17 11.42
CA GLU A 222 -10.13 1.58 11.67
C GLU A 222 -8.91 2.39 12.15
N ALA A 223 -8.01 1.77 12.89
CA ALA A 223 -6.77 2.43 13.33
C ALA A 223 -5.91 2.85 12.14
N VAL A 224 -5.74 1.92 11.18
CA VAL A 224 -4.98 2.20 9.95
C VAL A 224 -5.73 3.15 9.03
N ALA A 225 -7.06 2.98 8.92
CA ALA A 225 -7.93 3.86 8.13
C ALA A 225 -7.80 5.32 8.55
N SER A 226 -7.75 5.61 9.85
CA SER A 226 -7.60 6.97 10.39
C SER A 226 -6.32 7.65 9.90
N LEU A 227 -5.20 6.93 9.85
CA LEU A 227 -3.93 7.48 9.35
C LEU A 227 -3.94 7.66 7.83
N LEU A 228 -4.52 6.70 7.07
CA LEU A 228 -4.70 6.82 5.62
C LEU A 228 -5.56 8.04 5.27
N ILE A 229 -6.64 8.27 6.01
CA ILE A 229 -7.55 9.41 5.83
C ILE A 229 -6.80 10.71 6.10
N TRP A 230 -6.03 10.80 7.19
CA TRP A 230 -5.24 12.01 7.48
C TRP A 230 -4.21 12.28 6.38
N LEU A 231 -3.46 11.28 5.94
CA LEU A 231 -2.46 11.42 4.88
C LEU A 231 -3.08 11.85 3.54
N SER A 232 -4.32 11.45 3.28
CA SER A 232 -5.06 11.79 2.06
C SER A 232 -6.00 12.99 2.23
N SER A 233 -5.98 13.66 3.39
CA SER A 233 -6.75 14.87 3.65
C SER A 233 -5.98 16.15 3.28
N PRO A 234 -6.67 17.30 3.13
CA PRO A 234 -6.04 18.60 2.95
C PRO A 234 -5.12 19.01 4.10
N ASP A 235 -5.32 18.45 5.30
CA ASP A 235 -4.53 18.77 6.50
C ASP A 235 -3.07 18.30 6.38
N ASN A 236 -2.80 17.30 5.55
CA ASN A 236 -1.44 16.91 5.18
C ASN A 236 -0.87 17.90 4.17
N THR A 237 -0.22 18.95 4.65
CA THR A 237 0.37 19.98 3.80
C THR A 237 1.84 19.76 3.46
N HIS A 238 2.60 19.05 4.31
CA HIS A 238 4.06 18.97 4.20
C HIS A 238 4.64 17.55 4.38
N THR A 239 3.84 16.55 4.75
CA THR A 239 4.33 15.17 4.85
C THR A 239 4.33 14.53 3.47
N THR A 240 5.52 14.18 2.94
CA THR A 240 5.68 13.48 1.67
C THR A 240 6.88 12.53 1.72
N GLY A 241 6.86 11.48 0.93
CA GLY A 241 7.95 10.51 0.81
C GLY A 241 8.13 9.58 2.00
N GLN A 242 7.18 9.54 2.93
CA GLN A 242 7.30 8.78 4.16
C GLN A 242 6.57 7.43 4.07
N THR A 243 7.13 6.42 4.73
CA THR A 243 6.40 5.24 5.18
C THR A 243 6.26 5.36 6.69
N ILE A 244 5.06 5.66 7.15
CA ILE A 244 4.76 5.84 8.58
C ILE A 244 4.29 4.51 9.14
N TYR A 245 5.09 3.94 10.06
CA TYR A 245 4.73 2.68 10.69
C TYR A 245 3.67 2.89 11.77
N ILE A 246 2.55 2.20 11.62
CA ILE A 246 1.50 2.03 12.61
C ILE A 246 1.46 0.55 12.96
N ASP A 247 2.33 0.14 13.86
CA ASP A 247 2.70 -1.25 14.07
C ASP A 247 2.80 -1.64 15.54
N GLY A 248 2.25 -0.80 16.43
CA GLY A 248 2.28 -1.04 17.86
C GLY A 248 3.68 -1.06 18.47
N GLY A 249 4.69 -0.47 17.80
CA GLY A 249 6.07 -0.42 18.26
C GLY A 249 6.95 -1.56 17.73
N SER A 250 6.48 -2.30 16.73
CA SER A 250 7.21 -3.40 16.10
C SER A 250 8.52 -2.94 15.48
N ASP A 251 8.49 -1.83 14.74
CA ASP A 251 9.69 -1.21 14.17
C ASP A 251 10.75 -0.90 15.24
N VAL A 252 10.33 -0.23 16.30
CA VAL A 252 11.24 0.13 17.40
C VAL A 252 11.82 -1.11 18.08
N ALA A 253 11.00 -2.15 18.29
CA ALA A 253 11.45 -3.40 18.92
C ALA A 253 12.45 -4.16 18.03
N LEU A 254 12.31 -4.12 16.71
CA LEU A 254 13.15 -4.87 15.77
C LEU A 254 14.43 -4.12 15.35
N ARG A 255 14.35 -2.80 15.14
CA ARG A 255 15.49 -2.00 14.65
C ARG A 255 16.22 -1.22 15.75
N GLY A 256 15.62 -1.07 16.92
CA GLY A 256 16.20 -0.31 18.02
C GLY A 256 16.23 1.20 17.75
N GLU A 257 17.12 1.89 18.51
CA GLU A 257 17.22 3.34 18.51
C GLU A 257 18.14 3.94 17.44
N ASN A 258 19.03 3.14 16.83
CA ASN A 258 20.14 3.65 16.00
C ASN A 258 19.77 3.84 14.51
N ILE A 259 18.51 4.17 14.21
CA ILE A 259 18.09 4.40 12.82
C ILE A 259 18.61 5.72 12.22
N TRP A 260 19.12 6.62 13.04
CA TRP A 260 19.69 7.91 12.63
C TRP A 260 21.20 7.87 12.38
N ASP A 261 21.87 6.73 12.58
CA ASP A 261 23.32 6.59 12.37
C ASP A 261 23.72 6.54 10.88
N LEU A 262 22.75 6.62 9.98
CA LEU A 262 23.00 6.77 8.55
C LEU A 262 23.47 8.19 8.26
N ALA A 263 24.76 8.34 7.92
CA ALA A 263 25.29 9.60 7.44
C ALA A 263 24.48 10.11 6.22
N LEU A 264 24.24 11.42 6.18
CA LEU A 264 23.72 12.05 4.96
C LEU A 264 24.81 11.92 3.89
N ALA A 265 24.45 11.29 2.74
CA ALA A 265 25.33 11.17 1.57
C ALA A 265 25.51 12.48 0.85
#